data_8b343c1e6f192e569a08aef7382fd109
#
_entry.id   8b343c1e6f192e569a08aef7382fd109
#
_cell.length_a   1.000
_cell.length_b   1.000
_cell.length_c   1.000
_cell.angle_alpha   90.00
_cell.angle_beta   90.00
_cell.angle_gamma   90.00
#
_symmetry.space_group_name_H-M   'P 1'
#
loop_
_entity.id
_entity.type
_entity.pdbx_description
1 polymer ?
#
loop_
_entity_poly.entity_id
_entity_poly.type
_entity_poly.pdbx_seq_one_letter_code
_entity_poly.pdbx_strand_id
1 'polypeptide(L)'
;MSKYIVKTGLEEMDFQAVLDLLHQAHWTKGRSDDVIKKSMENSICFGVFDTETGKQVGFSRVFTDYTTAYYLCDVIIHRDLRKQGLGSMMIHAIITDPR
;
A
#
# COMPACT_ATOMS: atom_id res chain seq x y z
N MET A 1 7.87 -14.57 -15.13
CA MET A 1 8.07 -13.82 -13.88
C MET A 1 7.26 -12.54 -13.89
N SER A 2 6.72 -12.18 -12.76
CA SER A 2 5.98 -10.92 -12.66
C SER A 2 6.94 -9.74 -12.64
N LYS A 3 6.60 -8.67 -13.35
CA LYS A 3 7.31 -7.41 -13.30
C LYS A 3 7.11 -6.69 -11.97
N TYR A 4 6.07 -7.06 -11.22
CA TYR A 4 5.70 -6.42 -9.97
C TYR A 4 5.69 -7.42 -8.83
N ILE A 5 6.08 -6.96 -7.64
CA ILE A 5 6.03 -7.76 -6.41
C ILE A 5 5.34 -6.97 -5.31
N VAL A 6 4.78 -7.70 -4.34
CA VAL A 6 4.20 -7.10 -3.14
C VAL A 6 5.17 -7.28 -1.99
N LYS A 7 5.46 -6.19 -1.27
CA LYS A 7 6.26 -6.23 -0.04
C LYS A 7 5.39 -5.80 1.13
N THR A 8 5.70 -6.31 2.30
CA THR A 8 4.94 -6.07 3.53
C THR A 8 5.86 -5.52 4.61
N GLY A 9 5.36 -4.57 5.37
CA GLY A 9 6.08 -3.98 6.49
C GLY A 9 6.45 -2.52 6.24
N LEU A 10 6.41 -1.73 7.32
CA LEU A 10 6.72 -0.30 7.24
C LEU A 10 8.11 -0.06 6.68
N GLU A 11 9.07 -0.87 7.10
CA GLU A 11 10.48 -0.74 6.71
C GLU A 11 10.73 -0.96 5.22
N GLU A 12 9.79 -1.63 4.54
CA GLU A 12 9.89 -1.87 3.10
C GLU A 12 9.30 -0.74 2.27
N MET A 13 8.55 0.17 2.89
CA MET A 13 7.82 1.22 2.17
C MET A 13 8.74 2.39 1.86
N ASP A 14 8.55 2.96 0.65
CA ASP A 14 9.16 4.23 0.25
C ASP A 14 8.18 5.34 0.63
N PHE A 15 8.47 6.06 1.70
CA PHE A 15 7.55 7.06 2.24
C PHE A 15 7.20 8.15 1.22
N GLN A 16 8.18 8.63 0.46
CA GLN A 16 7.91 9.67 -0.54
C GLN A 16 6.99 9.13 -1.64
N ALA A 17 7.20 7.89 -2.08
CA ALA A 17 6.33 7.26 -3.06
C ALA A 17 4.92 7.09 -2.51
N VAL A 18 4.78 6.71 -1.25
CA VAL A 18 3.47 6.59 -0.60
C VAL A 18 2.75 7.93 -0.58
N LEU A 19 3.46 9.02 -0.24
CA LEU A 19 2.87 10.36 -0.27
C LEU A 19 2.38 10.73 -1.67
N ASP A 20 3.19 10.46 -2.68
CA ASP A 20 2.83 10.76 -4.07
C ASP A 20 1.60 9.96 -4.52
N LEU A 21 1.52 8.69 -4.12
CA LEU A 21 0.37 7.85 -4.43
C LEU A 21 -0.89 8.36 -3.75
N LEU A 22 -0.80 8.68 -2.47
CA LEU A 22 -1.95 9.16 -1.71
C LEU A 22 -2.42 10.52 -2.21
N HIS A 23 -1.52 11.37 -2.68
CA HIS A 23 -1.89 12.63 -3.29
C HIS A 23 -2.68 12.47 -4.59
N GLN A 24 -2.58 11.32 -5.25
CA GLN A 24 -3.40 11.00 -6.42
C GLN A 24 -4.81 10.53 -6.03
N ALA A 25 -5.01 10.15 -4.78
CA ALA A 25 -6.29 9.63 -4.32
C ALA A 25 -7.16 10.78 -3.81
N HIS A 26 -8.35 10.90 -4.37
CA HIS A 26 -9.24 12.00 -4.07
C HIS A 26 -9.62 12.07 -2.58
N TRP A 27 -9.87 10.92 -1.97
CA TRP A 27 -10.33 10.87 -0.57
C TRP A 27 -9.26 11.14 0.47
N THR A 28 -7.99 11.23 0.06
CA THR A 28 -6.90 11.52 1.00
C THR A 28 -6.54 13.01 1.03
N LYS A 29 -7.21 13.80 0.23
CA LYS A 29 -6.96 15.24 0.14
C LYS A 29 -7.15 15.89 1.52
N GLY A 30 -6.16 16.65 1.94
CA GLY A 30 -6.20 17.31 3.24
C GLY A 30 -5.46 16.60 4.36
N ARG A 31 -5.01 15.36 4.16
CA ARG A 31 -4.16 14.68 5.14
C ARG A 31 -2.77 15.30 5.09
N SER A 32 -2.22 15.64 6.26
CA SER A 32 -0.82 16.08 6.34
C SER A 32 0.13 14.91 6.24
N ASP A 33 1.39 15.20 5.88
CA ASP A 33 2.41 14.17 5.81
C ASP A 33 2.63 13.49 7.16
N ASP A 34 2.55 14.25 8.26
CA ASP A 34 2.69 13.69 9.61
C ASP A 34 1.56 12.73 9.96
N VAL A 35 0.34 13.03 9.54
CA VAL A 35 -0.82 12.14 9.75
C VAL A 35 -0.62 10.85 8.97
N ILE A 36 -0.17 10.94 7.73
CA ILE A 36 0.06 9.78 6.89
C ILE A 36 1.15 8.90 7.51
N LYS A 37 2.27 9.50 7.92
CA LYS A 37 3.37 8.76 8.54
C LYS A 37 2.92 8.03 9.80
N LYS A 38 2.19 8.70 10.65
CA LYS A 38 1.69 8.12 11.89
C LYS A 38 0.71 6.98 11.63
N SER A 39 -0.14 7.12 10.62
CA SER A 39 -1.08 6.07 10.25
C SER A 39 -0.34 4.82 9.75
N MET A 40 0.75 5.00 9.01
CA MET A 40 1.57 3.88 8.54
C MET A 40 2.25 3.16 9.70
N GLU A 41 2.74 3.91 10.70
CA GLU A 41 3.39 3.34 11.87
C GLU A 41 2.45 2.48 12.71
N ASN A 42 1.15 2.75 12.66
CA ASN A 42 0.13 2.05 13.43
C ASN A 42 -0.68 1.05 12.61
N SER A 43 -0.19 0.68 11.43
CA SER A 43 -0.89 -0.24 10.52
C SER A 43 0.09 -1.24 9.94
N ILE A 44 -0.44 -2.31 9.35
CA ILE A 44 0.37 -3.20 8.52
C ILE A 44 0.36 -2.60 7.11
N CYS A 45 1.53 -2.27 6.58
CA CYS A 45 1.66 -1.63 5.27
C CYS A 45 2.01 -2.67 4.22
N PHE A 46 1.35 -2.55 3.06
CA PHE A 46 1.62 -3.37 1.88
C PHE A 46 1.94 -2.44 0.72
N GLY A 47 2.90 -2.83 -0.10
CA GLY A 47 3.25 -2.05 -1.27
C GLY A 47 3.48 -2.92 -2.48
N VAL A 48 3.16 -2.39 -3.65
CA VAL A 48 3.48 -3.01 -4.94
C VAL A 48 4.69 -2.29 -5.50
N PHE A 49 5.70 -3.04 -5.91
CA PHE A 49 6.96 -2.49 -6.39
C PHE A 49 7.26 -3.01 -7.79
N ASP A 50 7.75 -2.11 -8.65
CA ASP A 50 8.27 -2.47 -9.96
C ASP A 50 9.65 -3.08 -9.76
N THR A 51 9.84 -4.33 -10.22
CA THR A 51 11.10 -5.03 -9.99
C THR A 51 12.25 -4.50 -10.86
N GLU A 52 11.94 -3.81 -11.94
CA GLU A 52 12.98 -3.25 -12.83
C GLU A 52 13.52 -1.92 -12.33
N THR A 53 12.67 -1.08 -11.75
CA THR A 53 13.05 0.26 -11.31
C THR A 53 13.22 0.36 -9.80
N GLY A 54 12.66 -0.59 -9.04
CA GLY A 54 12.61 -0.55 -7.59
C GLY A 54 11.58 0.43 -7.03
N LYS A 55 10.82 1.08 -7.89
CA LYS A 55 9.85 2.09 -7.44
C LYS A 55 8.59 1.46 -6.87
N GLN A 56 8.07 2.04 -5.80
CA GLN A 56 6.78 1.67 -5.25
C GLN A 56 5.67 2.31 -6.07
N VAL A 57 4.78 1.47 -6.60
CA VAL A 57 3.70 1.90 -7.49
C VAL A 57 2.31 1.60 -6.92
N GLY A 58 2.24 1.00 -5.75
CA GLY A 58 0.98 0.76 -5.07
C GLY A 58 1.17 0.75 -3.57
N PHE A 59 0.08 0.99 -2.84
CA PHE A 59 0.11 1.05 -1.39
C PHE A 59 -1.25 0.65 -0.83
N SER A 60 -1.21 -0.05 0.31
CA SER A 60 -2.39 -0.31 1.13
C SER A 60 -1.95 -0.42 2.58
N ARG A 61 -2.88 -0.21 3.49
CA ARG A 61 -2.62 -0.46 4.92
C ARG A 61 -3.81 -1.16 5.54
N VAL A 62 -3.52 -1.97 6.55
CA VAL A 62 -4.51 -2.80 7.23
C VAL A 62 -4.42 -2.56 8.73
N PHE A 63 -5.57 -2.35 9.36
CA PHE A 63 -5.71 -2.38 10.81
C PHE A 63 -6.21 -3.76 11.22
N THR A 64 -5.62 -4.33 12.24
CA THR A 64 -6.08 -5.63 12.73
C THR A 64 -5.73 -5.80 14.21
N ASP A 65 -6.57 -6.57 14.92
CA ASP A 65 -6.27 -7.02 16.26
C ASP A 65 -5.58 -8.39 16.26
N TYR A 66 -5.31 -8.92 15.06
CA TYR A 66 -4.67 -10.23 14.85
C TYR A 66 -5.50 -11.42 15.33
N THR A 67 -6.77 -11.22 15.67
CA THR A 67 -7.59 -12.28 16.27
C THR A 67 -8.99 -12.36 15.64
N THR A 68 -9.73 -11.27 15.63
CA THR A 68 -11.14 -11.31 15.27
C THR A 68 -11.46 -10.63 13.95
N ALA A 69 -10.68 -9.62 13.55
CA ALA A 69 -11.02 -8.83 12.37
C ALA A 69 -9.81 -8.07 11.85
N TYR A 70 -9.90 -7.65 10.59
CA TYR A 70 -8.99 -6.66 10.03
C TYR A 70 -9.80 -5.68 9.19
N TYR A 71 -9.25 -4.48 9.05
CA TYR A 71 -9.89 -3.40 8.31
C TYR A 71 -8.93 -2.89 7.25
N LEU A 72 -9.32 -3.04 5.98
CA LEU A 72 -8.51 -2.64 4.83
C LEU A 72 -8.72 -1.16 4.55
N CYS A 73 -7.63 -0.39 4.54
CA CYS A 73 -7.65 1.04 4.29
C CYS A 73 -6.70 1.42 3.16
N ASP A 74 -7.03 2.49 2.45
CA ASP A 74 -6.10 3.14 1.50
C ASP A 74 -5.51 2.21 0.45
N VAL A 75 -6.37 1.54 -0.33
CA VAL A 75 -5.90 0.74 -1.46
C VAL A 75 -5.72 1.68 -2.65
N ILE A 76 -4.47 1.89 -3.08
CA ILE A 76 -4.16 2.80 -4.19
C ILE A 76 -3.07 2.23 -5.09
N ILE A 77 -3.27 2.33 -6.40
CA ILE A 77 -2.27 1.99 -7.42
C ILE A 77 -2.00 3.26 -8.21
N HIS A 78 -0.75 3.47 -8.61
CA HIS A 78 -0.36 4.61 -9.43
C HIS A 78 -1.29 4.72 -10.63
N ARG A 79 -1.79 5.93 -10.90
CA ARG A 79 -2.83 6.16 -11.90
C ARG A 79 -2.47 5.64 -13.30
N ASP A 80 -1.19 5.66 -13.66
CA ASP A 80 -0.72 5.20 -14.97
C ASP A 80 -0.70 3.68 -15.09
N LEU A 81 -0.87 2.96 -13.97
CA LEU A 81 -0.79 1.51 -13.92
C LEU A 81 -2.10 0.84 -13.50
N ARG A 82 -3.15 1.60 -13.36
CA ARG A 82 -4.47 1.05 -13.04
C ARG A 82 -4.96 0.17 -14.18
N LYS A 83 -5.83 -0.79 -13.85
CA LYS A 83 -6.40 -1.76 -14.81
C LYS A 83 -5.42 -2.82 -15.28
N GLN A 84 -4.29 -2.99 -14.59
CA GLN A 84 -3.33 -4.07 -14.89
C GLN A 84 -3.39 -5.20 -13.86
N GLY A 85 -4.42 -5.23 -13.02
CA GLY A 85 -4.58 -6.27 -12.00
C GLY A 85 -3.70 -6.12 -10.77
N LEU A 86 -3.01 -4.99 -10.61
CA LEU A 86 -2.10 -4.77 -9.47
C LEU A 86 -2.86 -4.64 -8.16
N GLY A 87 -4.03 -4.00 -8.18
CA GLY A 87 -4.88 -3.90 -7.00
C GLY A 87 -5.31 -5.27 -6.52
N SER A 88 -5.74 -6.13 -7.44
CA SER A 88 -6.14 -7.50 -7.11
C SER A 88 -4.98 -8.31 -6.57
N MET A 89 -3.79 -8.15 -7.14
CA MET A 89 -2.57 -8.82 -6.67
C MET A 89 -2.26 -8.43 -5.23
N MET A 90 -2.37 -7.13 -4.91
CA MET A 90 -2.10 -6.63 -3.58
C MET A 90 -3.13 -7.13 -2.58
N ILE A 91 -4.42 -7.13 -2.94
CA ILE A 91 -5.48 -7.64 -2.07
C ILE A 91 -5.30 -9.13 -1.80
N HIS A 92 -4.93 -9.90 -2.82
CA HIS A 92 -4.64 -11.32 -2.65
C HIS A 92 -3.49 -11.53 -1.64
N ALA A 93 -2.44 -10.73 -1.74
CA ALA A 93 -1.32 -10.82 -0.80
C ALA A 93 -1.75 -10.49 0.63
N ILE A 94 -2.65 -9.52 0.81
CA ILE A 94 -3.17 -9.16 2.13
C ILE A 94 -3.96 -10.32 2.73
N ILE A 95 -4.84 -10.93 1.94
CA ILE A 95 -5.71 -12.03 2.41
C ILE A 95 -4.88 -13.25 2.80
N THR A 96 -3.79 -13.51 2.09
CA THR A 96 -2.95 -14.69 2.33
C THR A 96 -1.82 -14.45 3.32
N ASP A 97 -1.63 -13.22 3.80
CA ASP A 97 -0.60 -12.91 4.78
C ASP A 97 -0.92 -13.59 6.12
N PRO A 98 0.03 -14.29 6.73
CA PRO A 98 -0.22 -15.02 7.98
C PRO A 98 -0.35 -14.15 9.23
N ARG A 99 -0.12 -12.86 9.12
CA ARG A 99 -0.23 -11.95 10.25
C ARG A 99 -1.69 -11.68 10.62
#